data_cd6ddda04b51bf74e5af589a50ed1cb4
#
_entry.id   cd6ddda04b51bf74e5af589a50ed1cb4
#
_cell.length_a   1.000
_cell.length_b   1.000
_cell.length_c   1.000
_cell.angle_alpha   90.00
_cell.angle_beta   90.00
_cell.angle_gamma   90.00
#
_symmetry.space_group_name_H-M   'P 1'
#
loop_
_entity.id
_entity.type
_entity.pdbx_description
1 polymer ?
#
loop_
_entity_poly.entity_id
_entity_poly.type
_entity_poly.pdbx_seq_one_letter_code
_entity_poly.pdbx_strand_id
1 'polypeptide(L)'
;YTRRGNLVAVVTDGTAVLGLGDIGPEAGMPVMEGKCALFKEFGDVDAFPLCIRSKDVDEIVNTVALLAGSFGGINLEDISAPRCFEIERKLKERCDIPVFHDDQHGTAVVTAAALLNALKFTGRKIEDIKVVMSGAGAAGSAIIKLLIELGLKNVIMCDRKGAIYEGREGLNEEKAKMAAITNREKQAGSLADVLKGADVFIGVSAQGTPVSYTHLRAHETGA
;
A
#
# COMPACT_ATOMS: atom_id res chain seq x y z
N TYR A 1 -24.65 -21.08 11.05
CA TYR A 1 -26.08 -20.93 10.75
C TYR A 1 -26.43 -19.59 10.08
N THR A 2 -25.45 -18.68 9.94
CA THR A 2 -25.61 -17.40 9.27
C THR A 2 -24.54 -17.21 8.20
N ARG A 3 -24.73 -16.23 7.31
CA ARG A 3 -23.72 -15.87 6.29
C ARG A 3 -22.56 -15.02 6.84
N ARG A 4 -22.56 -14.69 8.16
CA ARG A 4 -21.56 -13.81 8.79
C ARG A 4 -20.12 -14.18 8.44
N GLY A 5 -19.79 -15.47 8.45
CA GLY A 5 -18.43 -15.95 8.17
C GLY A 5 -17.95 -15.72 6.73
N ASN A 6 -18.87 -15.45 5.80
CA ASN A 6 -18.56 -15.12 4.40
C ASN A 6 -18.97 -13.68 4.03
N LEU A 7 -19.13 -12.81 5.01
CA LEU A 7 -19.54 -11.41 4.78
C LEU A 7 -18.44 -10.45 5.23
N VAL A 8 -17.94 -9.63 4.32
CA VAL A 8 -16.91 -8.62 4.57
C VAL A 8 -17.50 -7.21 4.53
N ALA A 9 -17.15 -6.38 5.51
CA ALA A 9 -17.41 -4.95 5.46
C ALA A 9 -16.31 -4.26 4.64
N VAL A 10 -16.67 -3.55 3.57
CA VAL A 10 -15.75 -2.67 2.82
C VAL A 10 -15.94 -1.26 3.34
N VAL A 11 -14.98 -0.76 4.11
CA VAL A 11 -15.08 0.48 4.87
C VAL A 11 -14.20 1.55 4.27
N THR A 12 -14.77 2.74 4.02
CA THR A 12 -14.05 3.92 3.53
C THR A 12 -14.56 5.20 4.15
N ASP A 13 -13.72 6.23 4.17
CA ASP A 13 -14.12 7.64 4.34
C ASP A 13 -13.97 8.45 3.03
N GLY A 14 -13.53 7.80 1.95
CA GLY A 14 -13.40 8.38 0.62
C GLY A 14 -12.29 9.42 0.49
N THR A 15 -11.26 9.39 1.35
CA THR A 15 -10.22 10.44 1.40
C THR A 15 -8.99 10.14 0.54
N ALA A 16 -8.87 8.95 -0.03
CA ALA A 16 -7.71 8.55 -0.84
C ALA A 16 -8.09 7.69 -2.05
N VAL A 17 -9.20 7.98 -2.69
CA VAL A 17 -9.69 7.21 -3.84
C VAL A 17 -8.70 7.30 -5.01
N LEU A 18 -8.29 6.16 -5.53
CA LEU A 18 -7.24 6.06 -6.55
C LEU A 18 -7.60 6.89 -7.80
N GLY A 19 -6.71 7.83 -8.15
CA GLY A 19 -6.88 8.73 -9.29
C GLY A 19 -7.81 9.93 -9.06
N LEU A 20 -8.61 9.93 -7.98
CA LEU A 20 -9.60 10.98 -7.66
C LEU A 20 -9.26 11.76 -6.38
N GLY A 21 -8.54 11.16 -5.44
CA GLY A 21 -8.16 11.79 -4.18
C GLY A 21 -9.28 11.82 -3.13
N ASP A 22 -9.41 12.93 -2.43
CA ASP A 22 -10.42 13.13 -1.37
C ASP A 22 -11.75 13.58 -1.99
N ILE A 23 -12.59 12.61 -2.33
CA ILE A 23 -13.92 12.84 -2.92
C ILE A 23 -15.06 12.67 -1.91
N GLY A 24 -14.74 12.22 -0.70
CA GLY A 24 -15.70 11.97 0.36
C GLY A 24 -16.45 10.64 0.25
N PRO A 25 -17.16 10.26 1.32
CA PRO A 25 -17.75 8.94 1.44
C PRO A 25 -18.87 8.68 0.43
N GLU A 26 -19.73 9.67 0.15
CA GLU A 26 -20.86 9.50 -0.77
C GLU A 26 -20.38 9.30 -2.22
N ALA A 27 -19.41 10.08 -2.67
CA ALA A 27 -18.86 9.93 -4.02
C ALA A 27 -17.95 8.69 -4.14
N GLY A 28 -17.42 8.20 -3.02
CA GLY A 28 -16.67 6.94 -2.94
C GLY A 28 -17.54 5.67 -3.05
N MET A 29 -18.85 5.77 -2.77
CA MET A 29 -19.75 4.61 -2.75
C MET A 29 -19.70 3.75 -4.04
N PRO A 30 -19.74 4.28 -5.26
CA PRO A 30 -19.66 3.46 -6.48
C PRO A 30 -18.35 2.64 -6.56
N VAL A 31 -17.24 3.18 -6.07
CA VAL A 31 -15.96 2.48 -6.02
C VAL A 31 -16.04 1.31 -5.04
N MET A 32 -16.64 1.52 -3.87
CA MET A 32 -16.82 0.49 -2.85
C MET A 32 -17.79 -0.62 -3.30
N GLU A 33 -18.84 -0.29 -4.03
CA GLU A 33 -19.70 -1.29 -4.66
C GLU A 33 -18.95 -2.11 -5.71
N GLY A 34 -18.11 -1.46 -6.52
CA GLY A 34 -17.19 -2.15 -7.42
C GLY A 34 -16.25 -3.11 -6.69
N LYS A 35 -15.68 -2.68 -5.56
CA LYS A 35 -14.86 -3.55 -4.70
C LYS A 35 -15.65 -4.75 -4.17
N CYS A 36 -16.89 -4.55 -3.75
CA CYS A 36 -17.77 -5.64 -3.32
C CYS A 36 -18.05 -6.65 -4.44
N ALA A 37 -18.25 -6.16 -5.68
CA ALA A 37 -18.43 -7.03 -6.85
C ALA A 37 -17.17 -7.89 -7.12
N LEU A 38 -15.96 -7.31 -6.97
CA LEU A 38 -14.71 -8.04 -7.11
C LEU A 38 -14.52 -9.11 -6.01
N PHE A 39 -14.89 -8.81 -4.77
CA PHE A 39 -14.92 -9.80 -3.70
C PHE A 39 -15.80 -11.00 -4.05
N LYS A 40 -16.99 -10.74 -4.63
CA LYS A 40 -17.89 -11.81 -5.05
C LYS A 40 -17.35 -12.59 -6.22
N GLU A 41 -16.90 -11.91 -7.27
CA GLU A 41 -16.48 -12.53 -8.53
C GLU A 41 -15.23 -13.40 -8.35
N PHE A 42 -14.22 -12.91 -7.62
CA PHE A 42 -12.93 -13.59 -7.51
C PHE A 42 -12.76 -14.42 -6.24
N GLY A 43 -13.49 -14.11 -5.18
CA GLY A 43 -13.35 -14.78 -3.88
C GLY A 43 -14.58 -15.55 -3.42
N ASP A 44 -15.70 -15.45 -4.14
CA ASP A 44 -17.02 -15.91 -3.69
C ASP A 44 -17.39 -15.41 -2.28
N VAL A 45 -16.86 -14.25 -1.90
CA VAL A 45 -17.11 -13.57 -0.64
C VAL A 45 -18.20 -12.52 -0.83
N ASP A 46 -19.23 -12.56 0.00
CA ASP A 46 -20.22 -11.50 0.06
C ASP A 46 -19.60 -10.28 0.73
N ALA A 47 -19.78 -9.10 0.16
CA ALA A 47 -19.25 -7.88 0.73
C ALA A 47 -20.30 -6.77 0.77
N PHE A 48 -20.17 -5.87 1.75
CA PHE A 48 -21.09 -4.77 1.97
C PHE A 48 -20.34 -3.45 2.16
N PRO A 49 -20.63 -2.40 1.37
CA PRO A 49 -19.94 -1.12 1.47
C PRO A 49 -20.45 -0.31 2.65
N LEU A 50 -19.53 0.26 3.43
CA LEU A 50 -19.79 1.16 4.53
C LEU A 50 -18.99 2.45 4.35
N CYS A 51 -19.63 3.50 3.84
CA CYS A 51 -19.01 4.79 3.63
C CYS A 51 -19.29 5.70 4.83
N ILE A 52 -18.26 6.04 5.60
CA ILE A 52 -18.39 6.74 6.88
C ILE A 52 -18.11 8.24 6.68
N ARG A 53 -19.06 9.07 7.04
CA ARG A 53 -18.94 10.54 6.98
C ARG A 53 -18.21 11.09 8.21
N SER A 54 -16.96 10.66 8.37
CA SER A 54 -16.06 11.21 9.38
C SER A 54 -14.61 11.05 8.95
N LYS A 55 -13.77 12.01 9.37
CA LYS A 55 -12.30 11.94 9.24
C LYS A 55 -11.65 11.75 10.63
N ASP A 56 -12.44 11.64 11.67
CA ASP A 56 -11.96 11.36 13.02
C ASP A 56 -11.67 9.86 13.17
N VAL A 57 -10.46 9.55 13.64
CA VAL A 57 -10.00 8.18 13.80
C VAL A 57 -10.85 7.40 14.80
N ASP A 58 -11.17 8.01 15.92
CA ASP A 58 -11.89 7.33 17.00
C ASP A 58 -13.36 7.13 16.65
N GLU A 59 -14.00 8.08 15.94
CA GLU A 59 -15.34 7.90 15.40
C GLU A 59 -15.42 6.74 14.41
N ILE A 60 -14.47 6.67 13.45
CA ILE A 60 -14.40 5.58 12.48
C ILE A 60 -14.20 4.24 13.20
N VAL A 61 -13.20 4.17 14.09
CA VAL A 61 -12.89 2.95 14.84
C VAL A 61 -14.07 2.50 15.71
N ASN A 62 -14.72 3.42 16.41
CA ASN A 62 -15.88 3.10 17.24
C ASN A 62 -17.05 2.57 16.41
N THR A 63 -17.36 3.24 15.30
CA THR A 63 -18.44 2.84 14.39
C THR A 63 -18.19 1.43 13.83
N VAL A 64 -17.01 1.16 13.32
CA VAL A 64 -16.66 -0.14 12.72
C VAL A 64 -16.64 -1.24 13.77
N ALA A 65 -16.05 -0.98 14.94
CA ALA A 65 -15.99 -1.97 16.03
C ALA A 65 -17.38 -2.38 16.54
N LEU A 66 -18.34 -1.44 16.62
CA LEU A 66 -19.72 -1.75 16.99
C LEU A 66 -20.45 -2.63 15.96
N LEU A 67 -20.08 -2.52 14.68
CA LEU A 67 -20.66 -3.31 13.59
C LEU A 67 -19.96 -4.65 13.36
N ALA A 68 -18.75 -4.84 13.90
CA ALA A 68 -17.88 -5.98 13.64
C ALA A 68 -18.53 -7.35 13.89
N GLY A 69 -19.46 -7.42 14.87
CA GLY A 69 -20.22 -8.64 15.16
C GLY A 69 -21.09 -9.17 14.00
N SER A 70 -21.38 -8.34 13.01
CA SER A 70 -22.17 -8.72 11.82
C SER A 70 -21.34 -9.28 10.68
N PHE A 71 -20.00 -9.19 10.74
CA PHE A 71 -19.09 -9.51 9.65
C PHE A 71 -18.08 -10.60 10.04
N GLY A 72 -17.57 -11.30 9.03
CA GLY A 72 -16.47 -12.24 9.15
C GLY A 72 -15.11 -11.60 8.92
N GLY A 73 -15.06 -10.37 8.40
CA GLY A 73 -13.85 -9.60 8.15
C GLY A 73 -14.15 -8.15 7.81
N ILE A 74 -13.13 -7.31 7.90
CA ILE A 74 -13.18 -5.88 7.58
C ILE A 74 -12.07 -5.58 6.56
N ASN A 75 -12.45 -5.02 5.40
CA ASN A 75 -11.55 -4.44 4.42
C ASN A 75 -11.64 -2.92 4.52
N LEU A 76 -10.56 -2.28 4.95
CA LEU A 76 -10.42 -0.83 4.89
C LEU A 76 -9.94 -0.45 3.48
N GLU A 77 -10.55 0.56 2.87
CA GLU A 77 -10.30 0.97 1.49
C GLU A 77 -10.26 2.49 1.38
N ASP A 78 -9.33 3.02 0.57
CA ASP A 78 -9.27 4.44 0.19
C ASP A 78 -9.26 5.43 1.37
N ILE A 79 -8.63 5.06 2.48
CA ILE A 79 -8.44 5.93 3.65
C ILE A 79 -7.03 6.52 3.63
N SER A 80 -6.93 7.84 3.65
CA SER A 80 -5.65 8.53 3.52
C SER A 80 -4.68 8.28 4.68
N ALA A 81 -3.39 8.14 4.34
CA ALA A 81 -2.32 8.15 5.33
C ALA A 81 -2.17 9.57 5.95
N PRO A 82 -1.78 9.71 7.24
CA PRO A 82 -1.36 8.62 8.14
C PRO A 82 -2.51 7.94 8.89
N ARG A 83 -3.75 8.44 8.80
CA ARG A 83 -4.91 7.94 9.56
C ARG A 83 -5.20 6.46 9.35
N CYS A 84 -5.05 5.97 8.12
CA CYS A 84 -5.27 4.56 7.79
C CYS A 84 -4.45 3.60 8.66
N PHE A 85 -3.21 3.95 9.01
CA PHE A 85 -2.36 3.13 9.88
C PHE A 85 -2.92 3.02 11.31
N GLU A 86 -3.38 4.14 11.84
CA GLU A 86 -3.91 4.20 13.18
C GLU A 86 -5.27 3.50 13.28
N ILE A 87 -6.13 3.71 12.29
CA ILE A 87 -7.45 3.06 12.19
C ILE A 87 -7.28 1.54 12.14
N GLU A 88 -6.41 1.04 11.25
CA GLU A 88 -6.16 -0.40 11.12
C GLU A 88 -5.64 -0.99 12.44
N ARG A 89 -4.63 -0.36 13.06
CA ARG A 89 -4.07 -0.82 14.32
C ARG A 89 -5.12 -0.89 15.42
N LYS A 90 -5.88 0.19 15.63
CA LYS A 90 -6.93 0.24 16.67
C LYS A 90 -8.04 -0.79 16.43
N LEU A 91 -8.42 -1.02 15.18
CA LEU A 91 -9.42 -2.04 14.84
C LEU A 91 -8.91 -3.46 15.08
N LYS A 92 -7.64 -3.74 14.75
CA LYS A 92 -7.00 -5.04 15.05
C LYS A 92 -6.94 -5.34 16.56
N GLU A 93 -6.82 -4.29 17.39
CA GLU A 93 -6.83 -4.42 18.86
C GLU A 93 -8.24 -4.64 19.43
N ARG A 94 -9.28 -4.16 18.73
CA ARG A 94 -10.66 -4.13 19.24
C ARG A 94 -11.58 -5.19 18.64
N CYS A 95 -11.24 -5.74 17.50
CA CYS A 95 -12.05 -6.71 16.77
C CYS A 95 -11.41 -8.09 16.82
N ASP A 96 -12.22 -9.11 16.99
CA ASP A 96 -11.85 -10.52 16.98
C ASP A 96 -11.92 -11.16 15.57
N ILE A 97 -12.14 -10.35 14.55
CA ILE A 97 -12.20 -10.73 13.14
C ILE A 97 -11.04 -10.09 12.37
N PRO A 98 -10.61 -10.67 11.23
CA PRO A 98 -9.57 -10.09 10.39
C PRO A 98 -9.87 -8.65 9.97
N VAL A 99 -8.89 -7.76 10.13
CA VAL A 99 -8.91 -6.37 9.64
C VAL A 99 -7.77 -6.19 8.67
N PHE A 100 -8.07 -5.73 7.47
CA PHE A 100 -7.15 -5.62 6.36
C PHE A 100 -7.30 -4.26 5.68
N HIS A 101 -6.20 -3.56 5.43
CA HIS A 101 -6.18 -2.32 4.63
C HIS A 101 -5.56 -2.61 3.27
N ASP A 102 -6.37 -2.59 2.22
CA ASP A 102 -5.97 -3.08 0.90
C ASP A 102 -4.88 -2.23 0.25
N ASP A 103 -4.96 -0.91 0.34
CA ASP A 103 -3.94 0.00 -0.20
C ASP A 103 -2.54 -0.25 0.38
N GLN A 104 -2.46 -0.84 1.56
CA GLN A 104 -1.20 -1.26 2.17
C GLN A 104 -0.86 -2.70 1.78
N HIS A 105 -1.66 -3.64 2.25
CA HIS A 105 -1.32 -5.06 2.25
C HIS A 105 -1.62 -5.73 0.91
N GLY A 106 -2.73 -5.39 0.25
CA GLY A 106 -3.07 -5.93 -1.07
C GLY A 106 -2.04 -5.51 -2.12
N THR A 107 -1.70 -4.22 -2.14
CA THR A 107 -0.66 -3.69 -3.03
C THR A 107 0.71 -4.32 -2.74
N ALA A 108 1.04 -4.57 -1.46
CA ALA A 108 2.29 -5.24 -1.11
C ALA A 108 2.33 -6.69 -1.60
N VAL A 109 1.23 -7.44 -1.43
CA VAL A 109 1.13 -8.84 -1.88
C VAL A 109 1.28 -8.98 -3.39
N VAL A 110 0.57 -8.18 -4.18
CA VAL A 110 0.65 -8.27 -5.66
C VAL A 110 2.01 -7.83 -6.17
N THR A 111 2.64 -6.82 -5.55
CA THR A 111 3.98 -6.37 -5.91
C THR A 111 5.02 -7.45 -5.58
N ALA A 112 4.94 -8.06 -4.41
CA ALA A 112 5.81 -9.16 -4.02
C ALA A 112 5.65 -10.37 -4.96
N ALA A 113 4.42 -10.73 -5.31
CA ALA A 113 4.15 -11.82 -6.26
C ALA A 113 4.76 -11.54 -7.64
N ALA A 114 4.62 -10.32 -8.17
CA ALA A 114 5.21 -9.91 -9.43
C ALA A 114 6.74 -9.98 -9.37
N LEU A 115 7.36 -9.42 -8.33
CA LEU A 115 8.80 -9.42 -8.17
C LEU A 115 9.37 -10.85 -8.04
N LEU A 116 8.78 -11.70 -7.20
CA LEU A 116 9.25 -13.07 -7.02
C LEU A 116 9.18 -13.88 -8.33
N ASN A 117 8.13 -13.70 -9.13
CA ASN A 117 8.03 -14.33 -10.45
C ASN A 117 9.06 -13.78 -11.44
N ALA A 118 9.31 -12.48 -11.46
CA ALA A 118 10.35 -11.87 -12.28
C ALA A 118 11.75 -12.39 -11.90
N LEU A 119 12.04 -12.50 -10.61
CA LEU A 119 13.30 -13.06 -10.11
C LEU A 119 13.47 -14.53 -10.50
N LYS A 120 12.40 -15.33 -10.36
CA LYS A 120 12.41 -16.73 -10.82
C LYS A 120 12.67 -16.85 -12.32
N PHE A 121 12.03 -16.00 -13.12
CA PHE A 121 12.24 -15.97 -14.58
C PHE A 121 13.66 -15.57 -14.97
N THR A 122 14.26 -14.60 -14.27
CA THR A 122 15.61 -14.10 -14.54
C THR A 122 16.73 -14.90 -13.86
N GLY A 123 16.39 -15.89 -13.03
CA GLY A 123 17.35 -16.67 -12.25
C GLY A 123 18.09 -15.88 -11.16
N ARG A 124 17.54 -14.73 -10.73
CA ARG A 124 18.13 -13.86 -9.72
C ARG A 124 17.56 -14.13 -8.33
N LYS A 125 18.33 -13.80 -7.29
CA LYS A 125 17.87 -13.91 -5.91
C LYS A 125 17.48 -12.52 -5.38
N ILE A 126 16.49 -12.46 -4.51
CA ILE A 126 15.99 -11.22 -3.92
C ILE A 126 17.06 -10.48 -3.09
N GLU A 127 17.98 -11.23 -2.50
CA GLU A 127 19.07 -10.70 -1.67
C GLU A 127 20.17 -10.00 -2.48
N ASP A 128 20.27 -10.27 -3.78
CA ASP A 128 21.33 -9.79 -4.69
C ASP A 128 20.91 -8.58 -5.52
N ILE A 129 19.63 -8.20 -5.48
CA ILE A 129 19.10 -7.08 -6.27
C ILE A 129 19.11 -5.77 -5.50
N LYS A 130 19.27 -4.65 -6.24
CA LYS A 130 19.03 -3.30 -5.78
C LYS A 130 17.65 -2.83 -6.23
N VAL A 131 16.78 -2.51 -5.27
CA VAL A 131 15.44 -1.96 -5.53
C VAL A 131 15.43 -0.47 -5.26
N VAL A 132 14.87 0.31 -6.16
CA VAL A 132 14.56 1.73 -5.94
C VAL A 132 13.06 1.92 -6.01
N MET A 133 12.50 2.54 -4.97
CA MET A 133 11.07 2.82 -4.87
C MET A 133 10.78 4.31 -4.92
N SER A 134 9.84 4.70 -5.77
CA SER A 134 9.23 6.04 -5.76
C SER A 134 7.86 5.99 -5.10
N GLY A 135 7.73 6.67 -3.97
CA GLY A 135 6.51 6.71 -3.17
C GLY A 135 6.70 6.16 -1.77
N ALA A 136 6.76 7.06 -0.78
CA ALA A 136 6.94 6.74 0.63
C ALA A 136 5.64 6.98 1.43
N GLY A 137 4.53 6.57 0.84
CA GLY A 137 3.21 6.55 1.47
C GLY A 137 2.87 5.15 2.03
N ALA A 138 1.57 4.93 2.28
CA ALA A 138 1.07 3.68 2.86
C ALA A 138 1.47 2.45 2.04
N ALA A 139 1.18 2.44 0.75
CA ALA A 139 1.53 1.34 -0.16
C ALA A 139 3.04 1.10 -0.21
N GLY A 140 3.85 2.14 -0.46
CA GLY A 140 5.29 2.01 -0.55
C GLY A 140 5.94 1.45 0.71
N SER A 141 5.51 1.94 1.88
CA SER A 141 6.01 1.43 3.17
C SER A 141 5.66 -0.04 3.40
N ALA A 142 4.43 -0.44 3.07
CA ALA A 142 3.99 -1.83 3.22
C ALA A 142 4.72 -2.77 2.25
N ILE A 143 4.88 -2.36 0.98
CA ILE A 143 5.64 -3.12 -0.01
C ILE A 143 7.06 -3.39 0.48
N ILE A 144 7.77 -2.34 0.89
CA ILE A 144 9.18 -2.49 1.29
C ILE A 144 9.34 -3.33 2.55
N LYS A 145 8.47 -3.18 3.55
CA LYS A 145 8.48 -4.04 4.73
C LYS A 145 8.34 -5.51 4.35
N LEU A 146 7.36 -5.84 3.51
CA LEU A 146 7.15 -7.22 3.04
C LEU A 146 8.35 -7.74 2.25
N LEU A 147 8.93 -6.94 1.34
CA LEU A 147 10.09 -7.38 0.55
C LEU A 147 11.34 -7.59 1.42
N ILE A 148 11.54 -6.77 2.47
CA ILE A 148 12.63 -6.98 3.45
C ILE A 148 12.42 -8.29 4.22
N GLU A 149 11.20 -8.61 4.65
CA GLU A 149 10.87 -9.88 5.28
C GLU A 149 11.12 -11.08 4.35
N LEU A 150 10.91 -10.89 3.04
CA LEU A 150 11.21 -11.90 2.01
C LEU A 150 12.70 -11.99 1.66
N GLY A 151 13.57 -11.16 2.26
CA GLY A 151 15.02 -11.23 2.11
C GLY A 151 15.67 -10.11 1.30
N LEU A 152 14.93 -9.06 0.89
CA LEU A 152 15.50 -7.90 0.20
C LEU A 152 16.46 -7.15 1.14
N LYS A 153 17.71 -6.95 0.70
CA LYS A 153 18.76 -6.29 1.49
C LYS A 153 19.08 -4.87 1.04
N ASN A 154 19.02 -4.62 -0.26
CA ASN A 154 19.41 -3.33 -0.83
C ASN A 154 18.20 -2.61 -1.43
N VAL A 155 17.69 -1.63 -0.72
CA VAL A 155 16.53 -0.84 -1.13
C VAL A 155 16.68 0.63 -0.76
N ILE A 156 16.31 1.51 -1.70
CA ILE A 156 16.26 2.96 -1.49
C ILE A 156 14.84 3.43 -1.78
N MET A 157 14.22 4.07 -0.82
CA MET A 157 12.93 4.75 -1.00
C MET A 157 13.14 6.22 -1.33
N CYS A 158 12.30 6.75 -2.21
CA CYS A 158 12.28 8.17 -2.58
C CYS A 158 10.91 8.78 -2.33
N ASP A 159 10.92 10.02 -1.87
CA ASP A 159 9.75 10.91 -1.89
C ASP A 159 9.99 12.08 -2.86
N ARG A 160 9.12 13.09 -2.84
CA ARG A 160 9.24 14.29 -3.70
C ARG A 160 10.57 15.06 -3.54
N LYS A 161 11.26 14.89 -2.42
CA LYS A 161 12.55 15.53 -2.13
C LYS A 161 13.76 14.64 -2.46
N GLY A 162 13.54 13.44 -3.01
CA GLY A 162 14.59 12.48 -3.33
C GLY A 162 14.71 11.34 -2.33
N ALA A 163 15.89 10.75 -2.25
CA ALA A 163 16.17 9.57 -1.44
C ALA A 163 15.90 9.81 0.06
N ILE A 164 15.28 8.81 0.69
CA ILE A 164 15.07 8.75 2.13
C ILE A 164 16.24 7.99 2.76
N TYR A 165 16.81 8.56 3.81
CA TYR A 165 17.90 7.96 4.58
C TYR A 165 17.87 8.44 6.02
N GLU A 166 18.46 7.69 6.89
CA GLU A 166 18.53 8.01 8.32
C GLU A 166 19.33 9.30 8.57
N GLY A 167 18.70 10.27 9.23
CA GLY A 167 19.26 11.59 9.49
C GLY A 167 18.88 12.66 8.46
N ARG A 168 18.10 12.33 7.42
CA ARG A 168 17.57 13.34 6.50
C ARG A 168 16.56 14.23 7.23
N GLU A 169 16.72 15.54 7.09
CA GLU A 169 15.81 16.52 7.67
C GLU A 169 14.41 16.49 7.05
N GLY A 170 13.39 16.81 7.84
CA GLY A 170 12.01 16.96 7.39
C GLY A 170 11.29 15.63 7.08
N LEU A 171 11.74 14.53 7.65
CA LEU A 171 11.00 13.27 7.66
C LEU A 171 9.89 13.31 8.71
N ASN A 172 8.69 12.83 8.35
CA ASN A 172 7.69 12.49 9.35
C ASN A 172 8.03 11.16 10.02
N GLU A 173 7.32 10.81 11.09
CA GLU A 173 7.58 9.62 11.91
C GLU A 173 7.63 8.32 11.07
N GLU A 174 6.67 8.12 10.15
CA GLU A 174 6.63 6.91 9.32
C GLU A 174 7.80 6.83 8.33
N LYS A 175 8.18 7.95 7.72
CA LYS A 175 9.36 8.00 6.86
C LYS A 175 10.66 7.82 7.65
N ALA A 176 10.73 8.29 8.89
CA ALA A 176 11.87 8.05 9.76
C ALA A 176 12.01 6.56 10.11
N LYS A 177 10.90 5.87 10.39
CA LYS A 177 10.89 4.40 10.57
C LYS A 177 11.39 3.68 9.31
N MET A 178 10.97 4.13 8.13
CA MET A 178 11.44 3.54 6.87
C MET A 178 12.92 3.85 6.62
N ALA A 179 13.39 5.05 6.93
CA ALA A 179 14.80 5.43 6.81
C ALA A 179 15.73 4.54 7.63
N ALA A 180 15.28 4.08 8.80
CA ALA A 180 16.06 3.22 9.68
C ALA A 180 16.28 1.80 9.14
N ILE A 181 15.39 1.31 8.26
CA ILE A 181 15.44 -0.05 7.71
C ILE A 181 15.83 -0.11 6.23
N THR A 182 15.91 1.03 5.54
CA THR A 182 16.27 1.15 4.13
C THR A 182 17.54 1.97 3.94
N ASN A 183 18.09 2.01 2.72
CA ASN A 183 19.19 2.89 2.33
C ASN A 183 20.35 2.89 3.34
N ARG A 184 20.86 1.71 3.64
CA ARG A 184 21.91 1.52 4.68
C ARG A 184 23.20 2.33 4.43
N GLU A 185 23.48 2.61 3.17
CA GLU A 185 24.63 3.41 2.75
C GLU A 185 24.37 4.92 2.81
N LYS A 186 23.16 5.34 3.21
CA LYS A 186 22.73 6.74 3.33
C LYS A 186 22.95 7.53 2.03
N GLN A 187 22.72 6.89 0.88
CA GLN A 187 22.83 7.56 -0.42
C GLN A 187 21.82 8.70 -0.48
N ALA A 188 22.32 9.91 -0.72
CA ALA A 188 21.51 11.10 -0.96
C ALA A 188 21.38 11.36 -2.47
N GLY A 189 20.40 12.16 -2.86
CA GLY A 189 20.20 12.58 -4.24
C GLY A 189 18.76 12.47 -4.72
N SER A 190 18.56 12.85 -5.96
CA SER A 190 17.27 12.72 -6.65
C SER A 190 16.94 11.25 -6.96
N LEU A 191 15.69 10.99 -7.35
CA LEU A 191 15.29 9.66 -7.85
C LEU A 191 16.20 9.19 -8.99
N ALA A 192 16.54 10.09 -9.94
CA ALA A 192 17.40 9.78 -11.07
C ALA A 192 18.83 9.38 -10.65
N ASP A 193 19.36 9.99 -9.58
CA ASP A 193 20.68 9.66 -9.07
C ASP A 193 20.74 8.26 -8.48
N VAL A 194 19.77 7.87 -7.68
CA VAL A 194 19.75 6.58 -6.99
C VAL A 194 19.29 5.42 -7.88
N LEU A 195 18.58 5.72 -8.98
CA LEU A 195 18.21 4.73 -10.00
C LEU A 195 19.41 4.15 -10.74
N LYS A 196 20.53 4.86 -10.75
CA LYS A 196 21.75 4.34 -11.39
C LYS A 196 22.17 3.02 -10.72
N GLY A 197 22.29 1.99 -11.56
CA GLY A 197 22.63 0.65 -11.09
C GLY A 197 21.54 -0.08 -10.31
N ALA A 198 20.30 0.39 -10.34
CA ALA A 198 19.17 -0.34 -9.81
C ALA A 198 18.76 -1.49 -10.74
N ASP A 199 18.39 -2.61 -10.16
CA ASP A 199 17.87 -3.78 -10.87
C ASP A 199 16.36 -3.72 -11.05
N VAL A 200 15.68 -3.13 -10.08
CA VAL A 200 14.21 -3.04 -10.02
C VAL A 200 13.78 -1.65 -9.61
N PHE A 201 12.84 -1.09 -10.34
CA PHE A 201 12.13 0.12 -9.96
C PHE A 201 10.67 -0.20 -9.60
N ILE A 202 10.18 0.33 -8.48
CA ILE A 202 8.79 0.22 -8.06
C ILE A 202 8.22 1.63 -7.89
N GLY A 203 7.19 1.97 -8.67
CA GLY A 203 6.54 3.28 -8.63
C GLY A 203 5.13 3.20 -8.09
N VAL A 204 4.89 3.81 -6.93
CA VAL A 204 3.56 3.94 -6.29
C VAL A 204 3.31 5.38 -5.85
N SER A 205 3.77 6.33 -6.66
CA SER A 205 3.61 7.78 -6.45
C SER A 205 2.68 8.41 -7.48
N ALA A 206 2.72 9.73 -7.65
CA ALA A 206 1.91 10.44 -8.62
C ALA A 206 2.26 10.09 -10.07
N GLN A 207 1.31 10.30 -10.98
CA GLN A 207 1.51 10.14 -12.43
C GLN A 207 2.69 10.97 -12.93
N GLY A 208 3.38 10.47 -13.97
CA GLY A 208 4.53 11.15 -14.55
C GLY A 208 5.86 10.99 -13.80
N THR A 209 5.87 10.21 -12.74
CA THR A 209 7.10 9.74 -12.09
C THR A 209 7.16 8.24 -12.34
N PRO A 210 8.06 7.76 -13.03
CA PRO A 210 9.36 8.16 -13.44
C PRO A 210 9.48 8.48 -14.92
N VAL A 211 10.48 9.17 -15.15
CA VAL A 211 11.21 9.60 -16.30
C VAL A 211 11.08 8.71 -17.53
N SER A 212 11.09 9.38 -18.68
CA SER A 212 11.21 8.84 -20.02
C SER A 212 12.14 7.62 -20.19
N TYR A 213 13.12 7.44 -19.33
CA TYR A 213 14.08 6.36 -19.33
C TYR A 213 13.51 4.96 -19.01
N THR A 214 12.55 4.84 -18.11
CA THR A 214 11.86 3.58 -17.82
C THR A 214 10.89 3.19 -18.92
N HIS A 215 10.30 4.15 -19.59
CA HIS A 215 9.47 3.91 -20.78
C HIS A 215 10.30 3.38 -21.95
N LEU A 216 11.48 3.91 -22.17
CA LEU A 216 12.39 3.43 -23.24
C LEU A 216 12.80 1.97 -23.01
N ARG A 217 13.12 1.55 -21.78
CA ARG A 217 13.45 0.15 -21.49
C ARG A 217 12.27 -0.81 -21.59
N ALA A 218 11.07 -0.38 -21.24
CA ALA A 218 9.88 -1.19 -21.42
C ALA A 218 9.54 -1.43 -22.90
N HIS A 219 9.92 -0.52 -23.79
CA HIS A 219 9.77 -0.67 -25.24
C HIS A 219 10.93 -1.45 -25.88
N GLU A 220 12.13 -1.42 -25.30
CA GLU A 220 13.28 -2.18 -25.80
C GLU A 220 13.19 -3.68 -25.53
N THR A 221 12.43 -4.11 -24.55
CA THR A 221 12.19 -5.54 -24.28
C THR A 221 11.18 -6.16 -25.23
N GLY A 222 10.62 -5.42 -26.18
CA GLY A 222 9.91 -5.78 -27.41
C GLY A 222 9.35 -7.20 -27.53
N ALA A 223 8.75 -7.65 -26.45
CA ALA A 223 8.09 -8.94 -26.40
C ALA A 223 6.64 -8.73 -26.08
#